data_4e924db5be167d6215280cc1863ab503
#
_entry.id   4e924db5be167d6215280cc1863ab503
#
_cell.length_a   1.000
_cell.length_b   1.000
_cell.length_c   1.000
_cell.angle_alpha   90.00
_cell.angle_beta   90.00
_cell.angle_gamma   90.00
#
_symmetry.space_group_name_H-M   'P 1'
#
loop_
_entity.id
_entity.type
_entity.pdbx_description
1 polymer ?
#
loop_
_entity_poly.entity_id
_entity_poly.type
_entity_poly.pdbx_seq_one_letter_code
_entity_poly.pdbx_strand_id
1 'polypeptide(L)'
;MRRPLLVLAACLSGLTACSTTPQQAYSSETFDADTPYQYHSDLPPLILCEYGKRALLSQGYEVDASSPQSIRGAKYFQPKADQQTQLKITLVCLPTGRDTTLFANALHTRYELKSSGSSTGLSVAGIGSVSVPWPTDKSTLVKVSEETVADPEFYRRLFVLIENLHD
;
A
#
# COMPACT_ATOMS: atom_id res chain seq x y z
N MET A 1 -45.14 -49.75 -26.09
CA MET A 1 -45.22 -48.28 -25.87
C MET A 1 -44.79 -47.93 -24.46
N ARG A 2 -43.48 -47.89 -24.17
CA ARG A 2 -42.92 -47.59 -22.86
C ARG A 2 -41.45 -47.08 -23.04
N ARG A 3 -41.24 -45.87 -23.52
CA ARG A 3 -39.90 -45.25 -23.61
C ARG A 3 -40.03 -43.73 -23.90
N PRO A 4 -40.49 -42.89 -22.99
CA PRO A 4 -39.86 -41.55 -22.92
C PRO A 4 -39.71 -40.98 -21.49
N LEU A 5 -39.70 -41.78 -20.41
CA LEU A 5 -39.64 -41.24 -19.03
C LEU A 5 -38.23 -41.28 -18.40
N LEU A 6 -37.22 -41.78 -19.10
CA LEU A 6 -35.85 -41.96 -18.56
C LEU A 6 -34.85 -40.88 -18.98
N VAL A 7 -35.23 -39.91 -19.79
CA VAL A 7 -34.29 -38.85 -20.28
C VAL A 7 -34.39 -37.56 -19.45
N LEU A 8 -35.41 -37.38 -18.61
CA LEU A 8 -35.63 -36.12 -17.85
C LEU A 8 -34.94 -36.08 -16.48
N ALA A 9 -34.33 -37.19 -16.01
CA ALA A 9 -33.71 -37.29 -14.68
C ALA A 9 -32.22 -36.96 -14.64
N ALA A 10 -31.56 -36.72 -15.80
CA ALA A 10 -30.10 -36.57 -15.89
C ALA A 10 -29.56 -35.09 -15.87
N CYS A 11 -30.46 -34.11 -15.84
CA CYS A 11 -30.03 -32.68 -15.92
C CYS A 11 -30.03 -31.89 -14.60
N LEU A 12 -30.27 -32.53 -13.43
CA LEU A 12 -30.36 -31.79 -12.15
C LEU A 12 -29.13 -31.88 -11.24
N SER A 13 -27.99 -32.42 -11.68
CA SER A 13 -26.82 -32.66 -10.82
C SER A 13 -25.59 -31.83 -11.14
N GLY A 14 -25.73 -30.58 -11.58
CA GLY A 14 -24.60 -29.77 -12.06
C GLY A 14 -24.43 -28.38 -11.44
N LEU A 15 -25.05 -28.00 -10.32
CA LEU A 15 -24.92 -26.67 -9.71
C LEU A 15 -24.33 -26.76 -8.30
N THR A 16 -23.12 -27.31 -8.17
CA THR A 16 -22.25 -26.99 -7.02
C THR A 16 -21.59 -25.67 -7.30
N ALA A 17 -22.27 -24.56 -6.97
CA ALA A 17 -21.65 -23.23 -6.90
C ALA A 17 -20.60 -23.27 -5.77
N CYS A 18 -19.31 -23.30 -6.13
CA CYS A 18 -18.22 -23.04 -5.20
C CYS A 18 -18.36 -21.59 -4.75
N SER A 19 -19.03 -21.34 -3.63
CA SER A 19 -18.96 -20.09 -2.92
C SER A 19 -17.59 -19.99 -2.24
N THR A 20 -16.58 -19.46 -2.93
CA THR A 20 -15.34 -19.03 -2.30
C THR A 20 -15.66 -17.83 -1.43
N THR A 21 -15.78 -18.05 -0.12
CA THR A 21 -15.83 -16.98 0.86
C THR A 21 -14.54 -16.16 0.72
N PRO A 22 -14.59 -14.83 0.50
CA PRO A 22 -13.39 -14.03 0.40
C PRO A 22 -12.60 -14.17 1.71
N GLN A 23 -11.39 -14.72 1.61
CA GLN A 23 -10.50 -14.87 2.76
C GLN A 23 -10.10 -13.47 3.22
N GLN A 24 -10.34 -13.17 4.49
CA GLN A 24 -9.95 -11.90 5.09
C GLN A 24 -8.42 -11.86 5.19
N ALA A 25 -7.80 -10.80 4.67
CA ALA A 25 -6.34 -10.68 4.55
C ALA A 25 -5.61 -10.87 5.89
N TYR A 26 -6.21 -10.41 7.00
CA TYR A 26 -5.63 -10.55 8.33
C TYR A 26 -5.73 -11.97 8.93
N SER A 27 -6.50 -12.88 8.34
CA SER A 27 -6.63 -14.25 8.86
C SER A 27 -5.38 -15.10 8.67
N SER A 28 -4.46 -14.67 7.82
CA SER A 28 -3.15 -15.29 7.57
C SER A 28 -1.99 -14.55 8.24
N GLU A 29 -2.27 -13.53 9.06
CA GLU A 29 -1.23 -12.78 9.77
C GLU A 29 -0.54 -13.66 10.81
N THR A 30 0.78 -13.68 10.80
CA THR A 30 1.62 -14.37 11.77
C THR A 30 2.40 -13.36 12.60
N PHE A 31 2.41 -13.54 13.91
CA PHE A 31 3.15 -12.67 14.83
C PHE A 31 4.40 -13.40 15.31
N ASP A 32 5.56 -12.99 14.80
CA ASP A 32 6.86 -13.55 15.13
C ASP A 32 7.74 -12.46 15.75
N ALA A 33 8.57 -12.84 16.73
CA ALA A 33 9.53 -11.95 17.35
C ALA A 33 10.75 -11.70 16.42
N ASP A 34 11.10 -12.68 15.60
CA ASP A 34 12.16 -12.54 14.57
C ASP A 34 11.58 -12.01 13.28
N THR A 35 11.73 -10.72 13.05
CA THR A 35 11.12 -10.00 11.93
C THR A 35 12.16 -9.14 11.20
N PRO A 36 12.05 -8.98 9.87
CA PRO A 36 12.94 -8.10 9.10
C PRO A 36 12.74 -6.60 9.40
N TYR A 37 11.72 -6.25 10.16
CA TYR A 37 11.32 -4.86 10.42
C TYR A 37 12.05 -4.21 11.59
N GLN A 38 13.04 -4.88 12.18
CA GLN A 38 13.79 -4.40 13.34
C GLN A 38 15.31 -4.53 13.15
N TYR A 39 16.04 -3.58 13.75
CA TYR A 39 17.49 -3.52 13.76
C TYR A 39 17.95 -3.16 15.17
N HIS A 40 18.93 -3.90 15.70
CA HIS A 40 19.49 -3.69 17.04
C HIS A 40 20.83 -2.96 16.95
N SER A 41 21.03 -2.00 17.85
CA SER A 41 22.24 -1.20 17.94
C SER A 41 22.54 -0.84 19.38
N ASP A 42 23.82 -0.68 19.72
CA ASP A 42 24.31 -0.17 21.00
C ASP A 42 24.26 1.36 21.13
N LEU A 43 23.91 2.05 20.03
CA LEU A 43 23.74 3.50 20.05
C LEU A 43 22.53 3.95 20.85
N PRO A 44 22.60 5.11 21.52
CA PRO A 44 21.42 5.71 22.15
C PRO A 44 20.30 5.97 21.13
N PRO A 45 19.00 5.86 21.55
CA PRO A 45 17.85 5.98 20.63
C PRO A 45 17.85 7.26 19.79
N LEU A 46 18.20 8.39 20.36
CA LEU A 46 18.23 9.67 19.67
C LEU A 46 19.32 9.72 18.59
N ILE A 47 20.46 9.09 18.87
CA ILE A 47 21.60 9.05 17.94
C ILE A 47 21.26 8.11 16.78
N LEU A 48 20.74 6.92 17.05
CA LEU A 48 20.34 5.97 16.01
C LEU A 48 19.26 6.56 15.09
N CYS A 49 18.26 7.26 15.65
CA CYS A 49 17.25 7.94 14.86
C CYS A 49 17.82 9.09 14.01
N GLU A 50 18.83 9.81 14.49
CA GLU A 50 19.49 10.84 13.68
C GLU A 50 20.21 10.23 12.47
N TYR A 51 20.85 9.05 12.60
CA TYR A 51 21.40 8.31 11.45
C TYR A 51 20.30 7.81 10.51
N GLY A 52 19.19 7.31 11.06
CA GLY A 52 18.01 6.96 10.26
C GLY A 52 17.47 8.14 9.44
N LYS A 53 17.39 9.32 10.04
CA LYS A 53 16.99 10.55 9.37
C LYS A 53 17.96 10.92 8.23
N ARG A 54 19.28 10.89 8.50
CA ARG A 54 20.31 11.16 7.49
C ARG A 54 20.25 10.16 6.34
N ALA A 55 20.01 8.87 6.65
CA ALA A 55 19.84 7.84 5.63
C ALA A 55 18.68 8.17 4.69
N LEU A 56 17.50 8.53 5.22
CA LEU A 56 16.36 8.89 4.40
C LEU A 56 16.62 10.16 3.56
N LEU A 57 17.21 11.19 4.16
CA LEU A 57 17.57 12.42 3.45
C LEU A 57 18.58 12.15 2.31
N SER A 58 19.60 11.31 2.54
CA SER A 58 20.61 10.95 1.53
C SER A 58 20.01 10.24 0.32
N GLN A 59 18.88 9.56 0.49
CA GLN A 59 18.16 8.88 -0.57
C GLN A 59 17.06 9.74 -1.22
N GLY A 60 16.97 11.02 -0.86
CA GLY A 60 16.03 11.97 -1.45
C GLY A 60 14.59 11.80 -0.95
N TYR A 61 14.41 11.33 0.28
CA TYR A 61 13.12 11.39 0.93
C TYR A 61 12.85 12.78 1.50
N GLU A 62 11.62 13.22 1.39
CA GLU A 62 11.11 14.35 2.17
C GLU A 62 10.87 13.83 3.60
N VAL A 63 11.52 14.47 4.59
CA VAL A 63 11.55 13.93 5.96
C VAL A 63 10.81 14.85 6.92
N ASP A 64 9.84 14.27 7.64
CA ASP A 64 9.22 14.85 8.82
C ASP A 64 9.79 14.17 10.09
N ALA A 65 10.39 14.97 10.96
CA ALA A 65 10.99 14.56 12.23
C ALA A 65 10.41 15.39 13.38
N SER A 66 9.08 15.49 13.43
CA SER A 66 8.35 16.20 14.49
C SER A 66 8.55 15.56 15.88
N SER A 67 8.94 14.28 15.93
CA SER A 67 9.35 13.57 17.14
C SER A 67 10.79 13.08 17.00
N PRO A 68 11.67 13.29 18.02
CA PRO A 68 13.06 12.89 17.92
C PRO A 68 13.30 11.38 17.86
N GLN A 69 12.32 10.58 18.31
CA GLN A 69 12.39 9.10 18.28
C GLN A 69 11.51 8.49 17.18
N SER A 70 10.84 9.32 16.38
CA SER A 70 9.99 8.85 15.28
C SER A 70 10.17 9.73 14.05
N ILE A 71 10.72 9.14 13.01
CA ILE A 71 11.08 9.78 11.75
C ILE A 71 10.17 9.25 10.66
N ARG A 72 9.59 10.12 9.86
CA ARG A 72 8.82 9.73 8.66
C ARG A 72 9.49 10.29 7.43
N GLY A 73 9.72 9.43 6.44
CA GLY A 73 10.19 9.83 5.13
C GLY A 73 9.19 9.47 4.05
N ALA A 74 8.95 10.37 3.10
CA ALA A 74 8.11 10.13 1.95
C ALA A 74 8.87 10.42 0.65
N LYS A 75 8.71 9.56 -0.35
CA LYS A 75 9.28 9.75 -1.67
C LYS A 75 8.25 9.36 -2.72
N TYR A 76 8.13 10.20 -3.75
CA TYR A 76 7.18 10.00 -4.83
C TYR A 76 7.91 9.54 -6.10
N PHE A 77 7.25 8.65 -6.84
CA PHE A 77 7.71 8.14 -8.12
C PHE A 77 6.57 8.25 -9.12
N GLN A 78 6.90 8.52 -10.36
CA GLN A 78 5.93 8.58 -11.45
C GLN A 78 6.32 7.54 -12.52
N PRO A 79 5.93 6.26 -12.35
CA PRO A 79 6.28 5.20 -13.29
C PRO A 79 5.62 5.38 -14.67
N LYS A 80 4.45 6.05 -14.72
CA LYS A 80 3.70 6.39 -15.94
C LYS A 80 3.02 7.74 -15.78
N ALA A 81 2.61 8.35 -16.89
CA ALA A 81 1.98 9.67 -16.88
C ALA A 81 0.67 9.75 -16.07
N ASP A 82 -0.07 8.66 -15.99
CA ASP A 82 -1.35 8.51 -15.31
C ASP A 82 -1.25 7.82 -13.92
N GLN A 83 -0.03 7.47 -13.51
CA GLN A 83 0.22 6.74 -12.26
C GLN A 83 1.26 7.47 -11.40
N GLN A 84 0.97 7.59 -10.13
CA GLN A 84 1.91 8.05 -9.12
C GLN A 84 2.03 7.00 -8.01
N THR A 85 3.25 6.80 -7.52
CA THR A 85 3.53 5.88 -6.41
C THR A 85 4.20 6.66 -5.28
N GLN A 86 3.81 6.39 -4.06
CA GLN A 86 4.46 6.92 -2.87
C GLN A 86 5.06 5.77 -2.06
N LEU A 87 6.31 5.91 -1.67
CA LEU A 87 6.94 5.08 -0.66
C LEU A 87 7.11 5.92 0.61
N LYS A 88 6.45 5.51 1.68
CA LYS A 88 6.52 6.16 2.99
C LYS A 88 7.18 5.22 3.98
N ILE A 89 8.28 5.66 4.59
CA ILE A 89 9.03 4.92 5.61
C ILE A 89 8.84 5.61 6.96
N THR A 90 8.51 4.84 7.97
CA THR A 90 8.48 5.29 9.37
C THR A 90 9.55 4.52 10.14
N LEU A 91 10.43 5.26 10.83
CA LEU A 91 11.46 4.73 11.70
C LEU A 91 11.12 5.13 13.14
N VAL A 92 11.22 4.17 14.08
CA VAL A 92 11.00 4.41 15.51
C VAL A 92 12.13 3.77 16.29
N CYS A 93 12.84 4.57 17.10
CA CYS A 93 13.98 4.10 17.91
C CYS A 93 13.56 4.02 19.37
N LEU A 94 13.55 2.83 19.91
CA LEU A 94 13.14 2.57 21.28
C LEU A 94 14.27 1.90 22.07
N PRO A 95 14.47 2.27 23.35
CA PRO A 95 15.43 1.57 24.21
C PRO A 95 14.94 0.14 24.47
N THR A 96 15.86 -0.83 24.38
CA THR A 96 15.60 -2.24 24.65
C THR A 96 16.68 -2.77 25.59
N GLY A 97 16.43 -2.71 26.89
CA GLY A 97 17.44 -3.04 27.89
C GLY A 97 18.59 -2.02 27.91
N ARG A 98 19.80 -2.45 27.50
CA ARG A 98 20.99 -1.58 27.37
C ARG A 98 21.17 -1.04 25.96
N ASP A 99 20.49 -1.64 24.99
CA ASP A 99 20.61 -1.39 23.57
C ASP A 99 19.40 -0.59 23.04
N THR A 100 19.39 -0.29 21.79
CA THR A 100 18.28 0.35 21.08
C THR A 100 17.79 -0.56 19.96
N THR A 101 16.47 -0.68 19.83
CA THR A 101 15.85 -1.29 18.66
C THR A 101 15.27 -0.20 17.78
N LEU A 102 15.69 -0.17 16.52
CA LEU A 102 15.08 0.61 15.45
C LEU A 102 14.02 -0.26 14.77
N PHE A 103 12.77 0.16 14.83
CA PHE A 103 11.68 -0.41 14.08
C PHE A 103 11.46 0.38 12.79
N ALA A 104 11.32 -0.31 11.67
CA ALA A 104 11.06 0.28 10.37
C ALA A 104 9.76 -0.27 9.78
N ASN A 105 8.90 0.60 9.29
CA ASN A 105 7.72 0.24 8.51
C ASN A 105 7.74 1.02 7.21
N ALA A 106 7.58 0.34 6.07
CA ALA A 106 7.50 0.95 4.76
C ALA A 106 6.14 0.65 4.11
N LEU A 107 5.43 1.71 3.71
CA LEU A 107 4.15 1.63 3.01
C LEU A 107 4.34 2.05 1.55
N HIS A 108 3.91 1.19 0.65
CA HIS A 108 3.84 1.46 -0.78
C HIS A 108 2.41 1.80 -1.17
N THR A 109 2.17 3.05 -1.58
CA THR A 109 0.86 3.54 -1.98
C THR A 109 0.86 3.84 -3.47
N ARG A 110 -0.17 3.37 -4.18
CA ARG A 110 -0.37 3.65 -5.60
C ARG A 110 -1.58 4.55 -5.80
N TYR A 111 -1.39 5.55 -6.65
CA TYR A 111 -2.43 6.47 -7.08
C TYR A 111 -2.58 6.38 -8.60
N GLU A 112 -3.82 6.49 -9.08
CA GLU A 112 -4.14 6.55 -10.50
C GLU A 112 -4.97 7.80 -10.80
N LEU A 113 -4.72 8.39 -11.97
CA LEU A 113 -5.46 9.52 -12.46
C LEU A 113 -6.81 9.03 -13.00
N LYS A 114 -7.91 9.41 -12.36
CA LYS A 114 -9.26 9.12 -12.85
C LYS A 114 -9.92 10.38 -13.38
N SER A 115 -10.35 10.36 -14.63
CA SER A 115 -11.19 11.40 -15.20
C SER A 115 -12.61 11.26 -14.64
N SER A 116 -13.08 12.24 -13.90
CA SER A 116 -14.48 12.33 -13.51
C SER A 116 -15.30 12.86 -14.68
N GLY A 117 -15.67 11.98 -15.61
CA GLY A 117 -16.69 12.29 -16.61
C GLY A 117 -18.07 12.38 -15.94
N SER A 118 -18.44 13.52 -15.40
CA SER A 118 -19.83 13.78 -15.03
C SER A 118 -20.60 14.18 -16.30
N SER A 119 -21.28 13.22 -16.92
CA SER A 119 -22.34 13.52 -17.88
C SER A 119 -23.51 14.14 -17.13
N THR A 120 -23.57 15.46 -17.03
CA THR A 120 -24.78 16.18 -16.60
C THR A 120 -25.77 16.10 -17.75
N GLY A 121 -26.64 15.10 -17.73
CA GLY A 121 -27.79 15.01 -18.60
C GLY A 121 -28.86 16.02 -18.15
N LEU A 122 -29.00 17.14 -18.86
CA LEU A 122 -30.17 17.99 -18.75
C LEU A 122 -31.31 17.31 -19.55
N SER A 123 -32.22 16.66 -18.82
CA SER A 123 -33.47 16.15 -19.38
C SER A 123 -34.47 17.31 -19.47
N VAL A 124 -34.67 17.82 -20.68
CA VAL A 124 -35.79 18.73 -21.00
C VAL A 124 -37.00 17.86 -21.31
N ALA A 125 -38.03 17.92 -20.46
CA ALA A 125 -39.27 17.19 -20.68
C ALA A 125 -39.92 17.62 -21.99
N GLY A 126 -39.95 16.72 -22.97
CA GLY A 126 -40.73 16.88 -24.22
C GLY A 126 -39.99 16.74 -25.55
N ILE A 127 -38.66 16.84 -25.62
CA ILE A 127 -37.94 16.81 -26.88
C ILE A 127 -36.59 16.06 -26.76
N GLY A 128 -36.59 14.78 -26.45
CA GLY A 128 -35.36 13.96 -26.49
C GLY A 128 -34.21 14.47 -25.59
N SER A 129 -33.46 13.59 -24.98
CA SER A 129 -32.26 13.90 -24.20
C SER A 129 -31.09 14.19 -25.15
N VAL A 130 -30.63 15.43 -25.17
CA VAL A 130 -29.33 15.79 -25.80
C VAL A 130 -28.29 15.84 -24.68
N SER A 131 -27.44 14.83 -24.62
CA SER A 131 -26.25 14.85 -23.79
C SER A 131 -25.14 15.60 -24.52
N VAL A 132 -24.86 16.83 -24.10
CA VAL A 132 -23.69 17.58 -24.55
C VAL A 132 -22.54 17.21 -23.62
N PRO A 133 -21.49 16.52 -24.08
CA PRO A 133 -20.30 16.30 -23.30
C PRO A 133 -19.54 17.62 -23.18
N TRP A 134 -19.68 18.30 -22.03
CA TRP A 134 -18.74 19.35 -21.66
C TRP A 134 -17.46 18.67 -21.19
N PRO A 135 -16.29 18.94 -21.77
CA PRO A 135 -15.04 18.44 -21.27
C PRO A 135 -14.68 19.19 -19.97
N THR A 136 -15.22 18.77 -18.85
CA THR A 136 -14.67 19.10 -17.55
C THR A 136 -13.61 18.04 -17.23
N ASP A 137 -12.43 18.20 -17.81
CA ASP A 137 -11.24 17.40 -17.46
C ASP A 137 -10.78 17.71 -16.02
N LYS A 138 -11.58 17.29 -15.06
CA LYS A 138 -11.14 17.19 -13.67
C LYS A 138 -10.60 15.79 -13.45
N SER A 139 -9.37 15.58 -13.87
CA SER A 139 -8.62 14.39 -13.50
C SER A 139 -8.17 14.53 -12.03
N THR A 140 -8.52 13.56 -11.21
CA THR A 140 -8.16 13.51 -9.79
C THR A 140 -7.33 12.27 -9.54
N LEU A 141 -6.21 12.43 -8.80
CA LEU A 141 -5.43 11.30 -8.30
C LEU A 141 -6.23 10.58 -7.23
N VAL A 142 -6.55 9.31 -7.47
CA VAL A 142 -7.27 8.45 -6.54
C VAL A 142 -6.33 7.37 -6.03
N LYS A 143 -6.29 7.19 -4.71
CA LYS A 143 -5.56 6.08 -4.08
C LYS A 143 -6.25 4.77 -4.45
N VAL A 144 -5.52 3.85 -5.09
CA VAL A 144 -6.04 2.56 -5.58
C VAL A 144 -5.53 1.38 -4.77
N SER A 145 -4.36 1.50 -4.16
CA SER A 145 -3.82 0.48 -3.24
C SER A 145 -2.86 1.09 -2.22
N GLU A 146 -2.75 0.43 -1.08
CA GLU A 146 -1.70 0.66 -0.08
C GLU A 146 -1.36 -0.67 0.57
N GLU A 147 -0.08 -0.98 0.61
CA GLU A 147 0.43 -2.23 1.16
C GLU A 147 1.74 -2.01 1.91
N THR A 148 2.00 -2.81 2.93
CA THR A 148 3.30 -2.84 3.59
C THR A 148 4.31 -3.52 2.68
N VAL A 149 5.49 -2.93 2.54
CA VAL A 149 6.61 -3.58 1.86
C VAL A 149 7.05 -4.76 2.73
N ALA A 150 6.82 -5.99 2.25
CA ALA A 150 7.14 -7.21 2.99
C ALA A 150 8.52 -7.81 2.60
N ASP A 151 9.23 -7.21 1.64
CA ASP A 151 10.54 -7.68 1.17
C ASP A 151 11.62 -7.49 2.25
N PRO A 152 12.18 -8.58 2.84
CA PRO A 152 13.22 -8.48 3.86
C PRO A 152 14.49 -7.81 3.36
N GLU A 153 14.81 -7.96 2.07
CA GLU A 153 16.00 -7.38 1.45
C GLU A 153 15.90 -5.84 1.38
N PHE A 154 14.69 -5.30 1.25
CA PHE A 154 14.47 -3.85 1.34
C PHE A 154 14.92 -3.30 2.71
N TYR A 155 14.50 -3.95 3.81
CA TYR A 155 14.86 -3.53 5.17
C TYR A 155 16.34 -3.75 5.46
N ARG A 156 16.90 -4.87 5.02
CA ARG A 156 18.33 -5.14 5.14
C ARG A 156 19.16 -4.01 4.51
N ARG A 157 18.83 -3.59 3.27
CA ARG A 157 19.55 -2.47 2.60
C ARG A 157 19.40 -1.15 3.35
N LEU A 158 18.21 -0.88 3.91
CA LEU A 158 17.97 0.32 4.70
C LEU A 158 18.83 0.34 5.97
N PHE A 159 18.88 -0.78 6.69
CA PHE A 159 19.66 -0.87 7.93
C PHE A 159 21.18 -0.82 7.67
N VAL A 160 21.67 -1.47 6.63
CA VAL A 160 23.07 -1.35 6.21
C VAL A 160 23.44 0.08 5.84
N LEU A 161 22.54 0.83 5.20
CA LEU A 161 22.78 2.26 4.93
C LEU A 161 22.88 3.06 6.22
N ILE A 162 22.01 2.81 7.20
CA ILE A 162 22.01 3.50 8.50
C ILE A 162 23.32 3.20 9.25
N GLU A 163 23.75 1.94 9.25
CA GLU A 163 25.00 1.49 9.87
C GLU A 163 26.23 2.18 9.22
N ASN A 164 26.32 2.18 7.90
CA ASN A 164 27.43 2.82 7.16
C ASN A 164 27.51 4.35 7.35
N LEU A 165 26.46 4.99 7.81
CA LEU A 165 26.48 6.43 8.13
C LEU A 165 26.95 6.71 9.56
N HIS A 166 27.05 5.66 10.38
CA HIS A 166 27.61 5.75 11.74
C HIS A 166 29.14 5.68 11.74
N ASP A 167 29.72 4.85 10.83
CA ASP A 167 31.18 4.68 10.66
C ASP A 167 31.83 5.92 10.02
#